data_e4a439fa5022e09d7529f5ec237b96d4
#
_entry.id   e4a439fa5022e09d7529f5ec237b96d4
#
_cell.length_a   1.000
_cell.length_b   1.000
_cell.length_c   1.000
_cell.angle_alpha   90.00
_cell.angle_beta   90.00
_cell.angle_gamma   90.00
#
_symmetry.space_group_name_H-M   'P 1'
#
loop_
_entity.id
_entity.type
_entity.pdbx_description
1 polymer ?
#
loop_
_entity_poly.entity_id
_entity_poly.type
_entity_poly.pdbx_seq_one_letter_code
_entity_poly.pdbx_strand_id
1 'polypeptide(L)' 'MSFILWLIAVALVIYGIVCIVRKEVLLGVVLIVVGLLVGPGGVSIFT' A
#
# COMPACT_ATOMS: atom_id res chain seq x y z
N MET A 1 12.93 9.06 -8.53
CA MET A 1 13.09 8.04 -7.51
C MET A 1 11.84 7.78 -6.74
N SER A 2 11.37 8.79 -6.04
CA SER A 2 10.13 8.64 -5.28
C SER A 2 8.93 8.36 -6.17
N PHE A 3 8.99 8.71 -7.43
CA PHE A 3 7.88 8.48 -8.35
C PHE A 3 7.60 6.97 -8.50
N ILE A 4 8.66 6.19 -8.65
CA ILE A 4 8.51 4.74 -8.79
C ILE A 4 7.99 4.14 -7.50
N LEU A 5 8.52 4.56 -6.35
CA LEU A 5 8.04 4.10 -5.06
C LEU A 5 6.58 4.46 -4.86
N TRP A 6 6.20 5.66 -5.30
CA TRP A 6 4.84 6.10 -5.17
C TRP A 6 3.89 5.24 -6.01
N LEU A 7 4.31 4.90 -7.23
CA LEU A 7 3.51 4.04 -8.09
C LEU A 7 3.33 2.66 -7.47
N ILE A 8 4.39 2.11 -6.90
CA ILE A 8 4.31 0.81 -6.25
C ILE A 8 3.35 0.87 -5.05
N ALA A 9 3.43 1.94 -4.27
CA ALA A 9 2.56 2.09 -3.12
C ALA A 9 1.10 2.18 -3.55
N VAL A 10 0.81 2.95 -4.59
CA VAL A 10 -0.54 3.07 -5.12
C VAL A 10 -1.04 1.72 -5.61
N ALA A 11 -0.21 0.99 -6.33
CA ALA A 11 -0.58 -0.33 -6.82
C ALA A 11 -0.90 -1.28 -5.67
N LEU A 12 -0.09 -1.24 -4.60
CA LEU A 12 -0.33 -2.09 -3.43
C LEU A 12 -1.65 -1.75 -2.75
N VAL A 13 -1.94 -0.45 -2.61
CA VAL A 13 -3.18 -0.03 -1.98
C VAL A 13 -4.38 -0.47 -2.81
N ILE A 14 -4.31 -0.26 -4.12
CA ILE A 14 -5.40 -0.66 -5.01
C ILE A 14 -5.61 -2.17 -4.94
N TYR A 15 -4.53 -2.93 -4.98
CA TYR A 15 -4.62 -4.37 -4.90
C TYR A 15 -5.21 -4.80 -3.55
N GLY A 16 -4.82 -4.12 -2.48
CA GLY A 16 -5.40 -4.40 -1.17
C GLY A 16 -6.89 -4.19 -1.15
N ILE A 17 -7.38 -3.12 -1.77
CA ILE A 17 -8.82 -2.86 -1.85
C ILE A 17 -9.51 -3.98 -2.63
N VAL A 18 -8.93 -4.40 -3.74
CA VAL A 18 -9.49 -5.50 -4.54
C VAL A 18 -9.57 -6.77 -3.71
N CYS A 19 -8.54 -7.05 -2.91
CA CYS A 19 -8.54 -8.23 -2.05
C CYS A 19 -9.66 -8.18 -1.02
N ILE A 20 -9.90 -7.01 -0.45
CA ILE A 20 -10.99 -6.85 0.52
C ILE A 20 -12.33 -7.15 -0.15
N VAL A 21 -12.53 -6.64 -1.35
CA VAL A 21 -13.76 -6.89 -2.10
C VAL A 21 -13.91 -8.38 -2.41
N ARG A 22 -12.81 -9.08 -2.56
CA ARG A 22 -12.83 -10.52 -2.84
C ARG A 22 -12.92 -11.38 -1.58
N LYS A 23 -13.29 -10.78 -0.45
CA LYS A 23 -13.43 -11.48 0.82
C LYS A 23 -12.08 -11.88 1.42
N GLU A 24 -11.01 -11.25 0.98
CA GLU A 24 -9.69 -11.45 1.57
C GLU A 24 -9.32 -10.21 2.36
N VAL A 25 -10.11 -9.96 3.40
CA VAL A 25 -9.98 -8.73 4.17
C VAL A 25 -8.60 -8.66 4.84
N LEU A 26 -8.17 -9.75 5.43
CA LEU A 26 -6.89 -9.77 6.13
C LEU A 26 -5.75 -9.44 5.17
N LEU A 27 -5.72 -10.11 4.03
CA LEU A 27 -4.66 -9.87 3.05
C LEU A 27 -4.74 -8.45 2.49
N GLY A 28 -5.96 -7.97 2.22
CA GLY A 28 -6.13 -6.62 1.73
C GLY A 28 -5.62 -5.57 2.70
N VAL A 29 -5.94 -5.74 3.98
CA VAL A 29 -5.48 -4.80 5.00
C VAL A 29 -3.96 -4.81 5.10
N VAL A 30 -3.36 -5.98 5.06
CA VAL A 30 -1.90 -6.10 5.10
C VAL A 30 -1.28 -5.37 3.92
N LEU A 31 -1.83 -5.56 2.73
CA LEU A 31 -1.31 -4.91 1.53
C LEU A 31 -1.43 -3.39 1.62
N ILE A 32 -2.56 -2.90 2.12
CA ILE A 32 -2.76 -1.47 2.27
C ILE A 32 -1.75 -0.90 3.27
N VAL A 33 -1.57 -1.57 4.40
CA VAL A 33 -0.62 -1.12 5.42
C VAL A 33 0.79 -1.11 4.85
N VAL A 34 1.17 -2.17 4.13
CA VAL A 34 2.50 -2.23 3.52
C VAL A 34 2.66 -1.11 2.50
N GLY A 35 1.64 -0.88 1.68
CA GLY A 35 1.68 0.20 0.70
C GLY A 35 1.88 1.56 1.33
N LEU A 36 1.17 1.82 2.42
CA LEU A 36 1.30 3.09 3.12
C LEU A 36 2.66 3.25 3.79
N LEU A 37 3.21 2.16 4.31
CA LEU A 37 4.52 2.21 4.95
C LEU A 37 5.63 2.42 3.92
N VAL A 38 5.53 1.74 2.78
CA VAL A 38 6.54 1.87 1.73
C VAL A 38 6.44 3.22 1.04
N GLY A 39 5.21 3.71 0.85
CA GLY A 39 4.98 4.97 0.14
C GLY A 39 5.09 6.18 1.04
N PRO A 40 4.02 7.01 1.05
CA PRO A 40 4.08 8.29 1.77
C PRO A 40 4.27 8.13 3.27
N GLY A 41 3.71 7.07 3.86
CA GLY A 41 3.85 6.84 5.29
C GLY A 41 5.29 6.57 5.68
N GLY A 42 5.97 5.72 4.91
CA GLY A 42 7.36 5.39 5.19
C GLY A 42 8.27 6.60 5.08
N VAL A 43 8.04 7.41 4.06
CA VAL A 43 8.82 8.62 3.88
C VAL A 43 8.60 9.57 5.05
N SER A 44 7.35 9.74 5.45
CA SER A 44 7.03 10.65 6.55
C SER A 44 7.63 10.18 7.86
N ILE A 45 7.60 8.88 8.12
CA ILE A 45 8.13 8.34 9.37
C ILE A 45 9.63 8.56 9.46
N PHE A 46 10.34 8.44 8.35
CA PHE A 46 11.78 8.51 8.34
C PHE A 46 12.30 9.93 8.17
N THR A 47 11.49 10.81 7.73
CA THR A 47 11.87 12.21 7.58
C THR A 47 11.08 13.10 8.51
#